data_160764f438ce1bbe09b922172ed13657
#
_entry.id   160764f438ce1bbe09b922172ed13657
#
_cell.length_a   1.000
_cell.length_b   1.000
_cell.length_c   1.000
_cell.angle_alpha   90.00
_cell.angle_beta   90.00
_cell.angle_gamma   90.00
#
_symmetry.space_group_name_H-M   'P 1'
#
loop_
_entity.id
_entity.type
_entity.pdbx_description
1 polymer ?
#
loop_
_entity_poly.entity_id
_entity_poly.type
_entity_poly.pdbx_seq_one_letter_code
_entity_poly.pdbx_strand_id
1 'polypeptide(L)'
;MLTERFGLWFPLAVFLLTRTVNAVMVGVASRKQIAIPSTGLGGRLAIPSPASPDYWVVAANWDGRWYGAIATYGYPDHLPIDAAGHVLPNAYAFPPLYPMLVRLLMMATGLDFTMAGPIVSLACGAGAMVLVYRLVADTAGRRAGALTVVLLCTFMSAPVFQISYSEGLALLLVTGALWLLTRRRYAAVAAVLVLLSLTRPVSPAIALVIMAHGWMRYRNRSEDKGFMLRDRLWVIGLAFLGVLVAGAWPLCAAVMTRKPSAYLDSMAAWVQIGGPRALAAWPSVLWQQVGVLGSLMLVVMACVWLVRRRGAQAWSVEVRSWAWAYPLFMFATGLGSSSIRYAVLAFPLIWPFVERPTTQPERRTQMGFAMVLAAVGLVAQWVWISSYLVTTAYADGTIP
;
A
#
# COMPACT_ATOMS: atom_id res chain seq x y z
N MET A 1 -29.96 11.58 5.99
CA MET A 1 -30.89 10.60 5.43
C MET A 1 -30.30 9.65 4.39
N LEU A 2 -29.54 10.09 3.38
CA LEU A 2 -28.93 9.15 2.40
C LEU A 2 -27.87 8.22 3.00
N THR A 3 -27.11 8.65 4.02
CA THR A 3 -26.02 7.89 4.63
C THR A 3 -26.45 6.78 5.59
N GLU A 4 -27.70 6.73 6.03
CA GLU A 4 -28.19 5.67 6.93
C GLU A 4 -28.59 4.40 6.22
N ARG A 5 -29.01 4.50 4.96
CA ARG A 5 -29.43 3.36 4.15
C ARG A 5 -28.29 2.66 3.39
N PHE A 6 -27.14 3.31 3.21
CA PHE A 6 -26.07 2.79 2.33
C PHE A 6 -24.94 2.03 3.03
N GLY A 7 -24.92 1.90 4.35
CA GLY A 7 -24.02 1.03 5.11
C GLY A 7 -22.70 0.67 4.42
N LEU A 8 -22.50 -0.62 4.19
CA LEU A 8 -21.30 -1.17 3.55
C LEU A 8 -21.30 -1.07 2.02
N TRP A 9 -22.46 -0.79 1.39
CA TRP A 9 -22.55 -0.68 -0.06
C TRP A 9 -21.85 0.59 -0.60
N PHE A 10 -21.81 1.66 0.17
CA PHE A 10 -21.19 2.89 -0.27
C PHE A 10 -19.69 2.74 -0.61
N PRO A 11 -18.82 2.23 0.29
CA PRO A 11 -17.41 2.05 -0.05
C PRO A 11 -17.20 1.09 -1.22
N LEU A 12 -18.00 0.04 -1.34
CA LEU A 12 -17.94 -0.88 -2.47
C LEU A 12 -18.36 -0.22 -3.78
N ALA A 13 -19.44 0.56 -3.78
CA ALA A 13 -19.90 1.27 -4.97
C ALA A 13 -18.87 2.29 -5.47
N VAL A 14 -18.28 3.09 -4.57
CA VAL A 14 -17.21 4.03 -4.91
C VAL A 14 -15.99 3.29 -5.47
N PHE A 15 -15.59 2.19 -4.82
CA PHE A 15 -14.47 1.37 -5.26
C PHE A 15 -14.73 0.82 -6.67
N LEU A 16 -15.85 0.13 -6.89
CA LEU A 16 -16.18 -0.46 -8.19
C LEU A 16 -16.27 0.59 -9.30
N LEU A 17 -16.94 1.73 -9.04
CA LEU A 17 -17.04 2.81 -10.02
C LEU A 17 -15.65 3.32 -10.42
N THR A 18 -14.78 3.60 -9.45
CA THR A 18 -13.43 4.10 -9.73
C THR A 18 -12.56 3.04 -10.41
N ARG A 19 -12.73 1.75 -10.05
CA ARG A 19 -12.02 0.65 -10.73
C ARG A 19 -12.48 0.48 -12.17
N THR A 20 -13.77 0.66 -12.47
CA THR A 20 -14.27 0.65 -13.86
C THR A 20 -13.65 1.78 -14.68
N VAL A 21 -13.60 3.01 -14.12
CA VAL A 21 -12.91 4.13 -14.79
C VAL A 21 -11.44 3.81 -15.05
N ASN A 22 -10.74 3.27 -14.08
CA ASN A 22 -9.33 2.88 -14.25
C ASN A 22 -9.15 1.73 -15.26
N ALA A 23 -10.06 0.77 -15.32
CA ALA A 23 -9.99 -0.30 -16.32
C ALA A 23 -10.07 0.26 -17.75
N VAL A 24 -10.95 1.25 -17.97
CA VAL A 24 -11.03 1.98 -19.25
C VAL A 24 -9.73 2.73 -19.52
N MET A 25 -9.19 3.45 -18.52
CA MET A 25 -7.92 4.18 -18.65
C MET A 25 -6.77 3.22 -19.04
N VAL A 26 -6.64 2.09 -18.35
CA VAL A 26 -5.62 1.07 -18.66
C VAL A 26 -5.81 0.52 -20.07
N GLY A 27 -7.05 0.18 -20.46
CA GLY A 27 -7.34 -0.35 -21.80
C GLY A 27 -7.07 0.66 -22.92
N VAL A 28 -7.22 1.98 -22.66
CA VAL A 28 -6.84 3.01 -23.62
C VAL A 28 -5.32 3.20 -23.67
N ALA A 29 -4.67 3.23 -22.51
CA ALA A 29 -3.22 3.44 -22.42
C ALA A 29 -2.44 2.25 -22.98
N SER A 30 -2.93 1.01 -22.81
CA SER A 30 -2.29 -0.23 -23.27
C SER A 30 -2.01 -0.23 -24.78
N ARG A 31 -2.85 0.46 -25.56
CA ARG A 31 -2.66 0.58 -27.03
C ARG A 31 -1.34 1.24 -27.43
N LYS A 32 -0.72 1.99 -26.51
CA LYS A 32 0.57 2.65 -26.72
C LYS A 32 1.76 1.85 -26.19
N GLN A 33 1.51 0.71 -25.56
CA GLN A 33 2.58 -0.11 -25.02
C GLN A 33 3.40 -0.73 -26.16
N ILE A 34 4.72 -0.63 -26.02
CA ILE A 34 5.66 -1.39 -26.85
C ILE A 34 5.84 -2.80 -26.30
N ALA A 35 6.35 -3.71 -27.11
CA ALA A 35 6.68 -5.05 -26.65
C ALA A 35 7.75 -4.99 -25.55
N ILE A 36 7.53 -5.71 -24.44
CA ILE A 36 8.49 -5.87 -23.37
C ILE A 36 9.09 -7.27 -23.48
N PRO A 37 10.38 -7.40 -23.81
CA PRO A 37 11.00 -8.72 -23.99
C PRO A 37 11.12 -9.49 -22.66
N SER A 38 11.28 -10.80 -22.76
CA SER A 38 11.50 -11.69 -21.61
C SER A 38 12.87 -11.51 -20.93
N THR A 39 13.82 -10.89 -21.61
CA THR A 39 15.22 -10.70 -21.19
C THR A 39 15.45 -9.47 -20.31
N GLY A 40 14.39 -8.83 -19.77
CA GLY A 40 14.54 -7.72 -18.83
C GLY A 40 15.04 -8.21 -17.48
N LEU A 41 15.90 -7.41 -16.84
CA LEU A 41 16.33 -7.46 -15.42
C LEU A 41 16.43 -8.88 -14.80
N GLY A 42 17.57 -9.54 -14.93
CA GLY A 42 17.85 -10.81 -14.26
C GLY A 42 17.52 -12.10 -15.01
N GLY A 43 17.26 -12.04 -16.30
CA GLY A 43 17.43 -13.16 -17.24
C GLY A 43 16.43 -14.30 -17.26
N ARG A 44 15.59 -14.53 -16.24
CA ARG A 44 14.72 -15.72 -16.21
C ARG A 44 13.24 -15.48 -15.92
N LEU A 45 12.82 -14.32 -15.44
CA LEU A 45 11.51 -14.21 -14.79
C LEU A 45 10.60 -13.10 -15.35
N ALA A 46 11.03 -12.36 -16.36
CA ALA A 46 10.14 -11.39 -16.98
C ALA A 46 9.21 -12.12 -17.96
N ILE A 47 7.95 -12.27 -17.60
CA ILE A 47 6.91 -12.71 -18.54
C ILE A 47 6.88 -11.69 -19.68
N PRO A 48 7.08 -12.10 -20.96
CA PRO A 48 7.05 -11.16 -22.07
C PRO A 48 5.66 -10.54 -22.19
N SER A 49 5.60 -9.27 -22.59
CA SER A 49 4.35 -8.60 -22.90
C SER A 49 4.38 -8.14 -24.35
N PRO A 50 3.38 -8.45 -25.19
CA PRO A 50 3.32 -8.00 -26.56
C PRO A 50 3.16 -6.48 -26.66
N ALA A 51 3.34 -5.92 -27.86
CA ALA A 51 2.91 -4.56 -28.14
C ALA A 51 1.38 -4.48 -28.13
N SER A 52 0.85 -3.36 -27.66
CA SER A 52 -0.60 -3.09 -27.55
C SER A 52 -1.39 -4.24 -26.90
N PRO A 53 -0.97 -4.73 -25.73
CA PRO A 53 -1.61 -5.87 -25.07
C PRO A 53 -3.01 -5.51 -24.56
N ASP A 54 -3.76 -6.52 -24.18
CA ASP A 54 -5.04 -6.32 -23.49
C ASP A 54 -4.85 -5.81 -22.06
N TYR A 55 -5.97 -5.52 -21.39
CA TYR A 55 -6.01 -5.05 -20.00
C TYR A 55 -5.29 -6.00 -19.04
N TRP A 56 -5.52 -7.30 -19.15
CA TRP A 56 -5.03 -8.29 -18.21
C TRP A 56 -3.51 -8.40 -18.21
N VAL A 57 -2.92 -8.34 -19.40
CA VAL A 57 -1.47 -8.38 -19.56
C VAL A 57 -0.83 -7.11 -18.99
N VAL A 58 -1.38 -5.91 -19.25
CA VAL A 58 -0.89 -4.66 -18.65
C VAL A 58 -1.06 -4.65 -17.14
N ALA A 59 -2.15 -5.19 -16.63
CA ALA A 59 -2.37 -5.29 -15.20
C ALA A 59 -1.36 -6.20 -14.49
N ALA A 60 -0.60 -7.00 -15.22
CA ALA A 60 0.49 -7.82 -14.71
C ALA A 60 1.90 -7.23 -14.97
N ASN A 61 2.02 -5.99 -15.44
CA ASN A 61 3.32 -5.35 -15.68
C ASN A 61 4.12 -5.12 -14.38
N TRP A 62 5.41 -4.89 -14.52
CA TRP A 62 6.37 -4.52 -13.47
C TRP A 62 6.40 -5.53 -12.29
N ASP A 63 6.03 -5.13 -11.08
CA ASP A 63 5.99 -6.04 -9.91
C ASP A 63 5.10 -7.25 -10.18
N GLY A 64 4.02 -7.06 -10.96
CA GLY A 64 3.13 -8.14 -11.37
C GLY A 64 3.86 -9.29 -12.06
N ARG A 65 4.89 -8.99 -12.85
CA ARG A 65 5.70 -10.01 -13.53
C ARG A 65 6.49 -10.87 -12.54
N TRP A 66 7.02 -10.25 -11.47
CA TRP A 66 7.70 -10.97 -10.39
C TRP A 66 6.73 -11.82 -9.58
N TYR A 67 5.59 -11.25 -9.22
CA TYR A 67 4.54 -12.01 -8.53
C TYR A 67 4.03 -13.17 -9.39
N GLY A 68 3.90 -12.96 -10.71
CA GLY A 68 3.51 -14.01 -11.65
C GLY A 68 4.51 -15.16 -11.71
N ALA A 69 5.79 -14.83 -11.77
CA ALA A 69 6.84 -15.83 -11.73
C ALA A 69 6.83 -16.62 -10.42
N ILE A 70 6.69 -15.94 -9.28
CA ILE A 70 6.60 -16.60 -7.96
C ILE A 70 5.34 -17.47 -7.88
N ALA A 71 4.19 -16.97 -8.34
CA ALA A 71 2.94 -17.75 -8.29
C ALA A 71 3.01 -19.00 -9.18
N THR A 72 3.69 -18.93 -10.32
CA THR A 72 3.80 -20.05 -11.27
C THR A 72 4.91 -21.04 -10.89
N TYR A 73 6.10 -20.54 -10.61
CA TYR A 73 7.32 -21.37 -10.47
C TYR A 73 7.85 -21.45 -9.05
N GLY A 74 7.40 -20.55 -8.13
CA GLY A 74 7.98 -20.42 -6.79
C GLY A 74 9.25 -19.57 -6.78
N TYR A 75 10.01 -19.68 -5.69
CA TYR A 75 11.28 -18.99 -5.53
C TYR A 75 12.43 -19.89 -6.04
N PRO A 76 13.50 -19.29 -6.63
CA PRO A 76 14.66 -20.06 -7.04
C PRO A 76 15.47 -20.54 -5.83
N ASP A 77 16.19 -21.64 -5.99
CA ASP A 77 17.02 -22.23 -4.89
C ASP A 77 18.28 -21.41 -4.58
N HIS A 78 18.64 -20.46 -5.45
CA HIS A 78 19.83 -19.62 -5.34
C HIS A 78 19.56 -18.22 -5.89
N LEU A 79 20.38 -17.25 -5.46
CA LEU A 79 20.32 -15.89 -5.99
C LEU A 79 20.96 -15.85 -7.39
N PRO A 80 20.33 -15.19 -8.37
CA PRO A 80 21.00 -14.93 -9.65
C PRO A 80 22.14 -13.94 -9.45
N ILE A 81 23.29 -14.23 -10.04
CA ILE A 81 24.50 -13.40 -10.00
C ILE A 81 24.96 -13.10 -11.42
N ASP A 82 25.59 -11.92 -11.60
CA ASP A 82 26.27 -11.56 -12.86
C ASP A 82 27.67 -12.19 -12.94
N ALA A 83 28.38 -11.93 -14.05
CA ALA A 83 29.74 -12.42 -14.26
C ALA A 83 30.77 -11.81 -13.27
N ALA A 84 30.45 -10.68 -12.63
CA ALA A 84 31.27 -10.03 -11.61
C ALA A 84 30.95 -10.51 -10.18
N GLY A 85 29.95 -11.39 -10.02
CA GLY A 85 29.51 -11.91 -8.72
C GLY A 85 28.47 -11.04 -8.00
N HIS A 86 27.96 -9.97 -8.62
CA HIS A 86 26.90 -9.15 -8.02
C HIS A 86 25.55 -9.82 -8.15
N VAL A 87 24.75 -9.73 -7.09
CA VAL A 87 23.36 -10.22 -7.10
C VAL A 87 22.51 -9.37 -8.03
N LEU A 88 21.82 -10.02 -8.94
CA LEU A 88 20.86 -9.37 -9.83
C LEU A 88 19.48 -9.22 -9.17
N PRO A 89 18.64 -8.25 -9.62
CA PRO A 89 17.23 -8.17 -9.19
C PRO A 89 16.54 -9.52 -9.30
N ASN A 90 15.81 -9.90 -8.26
CA ASN A 90 15.27 -11.25 -8.16
C ASN A 90 13.98 -11.33 -7.32
N ALA A 91 13.36 -12.51 -7.32
CA ALA A 91 12.09 -12.80 -6.65
C ALA A 91 12.12 -12.60 -5.13
N TYR A 92 13.28 -12.73 -4.47
CA TYR A 92 13.37 -12.62 -3.01
C TYR A 92 13.09 -11.21 -2.46
N ALA A 93 13.09 -10.17 -3.32
CA ALA A 93 12.61 -8.83 -2.95
C ALA A 93 11.07 -8.78 -2.71
N PHE A 94 10.32 -9.81 -3.10
CA PHE A 94 8.86 -9.88 -3.06
C PHE A 94 8.39 -10.94 -2.06
N PRO A 95 7.78 -10.55 -0.93
CA PRO A 95 7.27 -11.51 0.06
C PRO A 95 6.14 -12.40 -0.47
N PRO A 96 5.93 -13.60 0.12
CA PRO A 96 5.18 -14.69 -0.50
C PRO A 96 3.65 -14.60 -0.43
N LEU A 97 3.06 -13.87 0.53
CA LEU A 97 1.63 -14.02 0.81
C LEU A 97 0.77 -13.67 -0.41
N TYR A 98 1.06 -12.56 -1.07
CA TYR A 98 0.28 -12.14 -2.24
C TYR A 98 0.40 -13.16 -3.39
N PRO A 99 1.58 -13.54 -3.90
CA PRO A 99 1.67 -14.50 -4.99
C PRO A 99 1.14 -15.90 -4.60
N MET A 100 1.21 -16.30 -3.33
CA MET A 100 0.61 -17.58 -2.89
C MET A 100 -0.92 -17.53 -2.90
N LEU A 101 -1.54 -16.41 -2.50
CA LEU A 101 -3.01 -16.22 -2.65
C LEU A 101 -3.43 -16.28 -4.11
N VAL A 102 -2.66 -15.65 -5.00
CA VAL A 102 -2.90 -15.72 -6.45
C VAL A 102 -2.77 -17.16 -6.95
N ARG A 103 -1.70 -17.87 -6.56
CA ARG A 103 -1.50 -19.29 -6.91
C ARG A 103 -2.68 -20.15 -6.45
N LEU A 104 -3.18 -19.96 -5.23
CA LEU A 104 -4.35 -20.69 -4.74
C LEU A 104 -5.59 -20.42 -5.62
N LEU A 105 -5.81 -19.18 -6.05
CA LEU A 105 -6.90 -18.86 -6.97
C LEU A 105 -6.69 -19.52 -8.33
N MET A 106 -5.47 -19.48 -8.89
CA MET A 106 -5.12 -20.15 -10.15
C MET A 106 -5.43 -21.66 -10.08
N MET A 107 -5.01 -22.31 -8.99
CA MET A 107 -5.26 -23.76 -8.77
C MET A 107 -6.74 -24.09 -8.62
N ALA A 108 -7.50 -23.23 -7.96
CA ALA A 108 -8.93 -23.45 -7.72
C ALA A 108 -9.81 -23.20 -8.94
N THR A 109 -9.39 -22.31 -9.85
CA THR A 109 -10.23 -21.82 -10.96
C THR A 109 -9.70 -22.19 -12.35
N GLY A 110 -8.43 -22.56 -12.47
CA GLY A 110 -7.75 -22.73 -13.76
C GLY A 110 -7.40 -21.41 -14.47
N LEU A 111 -7.63 -20.26 -13.85
CA LEU A 111 -7.23 -18.97 -14.44
C LEU A 111 -5.71 -18.85 -14.48
N ASP A 112 -5.19 -18.16 -15.49
CA ASP A 112 -3.80 -17.78 -15.53
C ASP A 112 -3.48 -16.63 -14.54
N PHE A 113 -2.20 -16.34 -14.37
CA PHE A 113 -1.76 -15.28 -13.46
C PHE A 113 -2.29 -13.90 -13.87
N THR A 114 -2.36 -13.60 -15.17
CA THR A 114 -2.72 -12.26 -15.66
C THR A 114 -4.15 -11.90 -15.24
N MET A 115 -5.03 -12.88 -15.11
CA MET A 115 -6.39 -12.73 -14.59
C MET A 115 -6.46 -12.88 -13.07
N ALA A 116 -5.84 -13.91 -12.50
CA ALA A 116 -5.94 -14.22 -11.08
C ALA A 116 -5.32 -13.12 -10.20
N GLY A 117 -4.19 -12.53 -10.61
CA GLY A 117 -3.51 -11.47 -9.88
C GLY A 117 -4.39 -10.23 -9.65
N PRO A 118 -4.92 -9.59 -10.73
CA PRO A 118 -5.85 -8.47 -10.60
C PRO A 118 -7.11 -8.79 -9.79
N ILE A 119 -7.67 -10.00 -9.91
CA ILE A 119 -8.85 -10.43 -9.14
C ILE A 119 -8.54 -10.44 -7.63
N VAL A 120 -7.40 -11.00 -7.22
CA VAL A 120 -6.97 -10.98 -5.81
C VAL A 120 -6.76 -9.54 -5.32
N SER A 121 -6.12 -8.68 -6.13
CA SER A 121 -5.92 -7.27 -5.78
C SER A 121 -7.24 -6.52 -5.63
N LEU A 122 -8.20 -6.73 -6.55
CA LEU A 122 -9.55 -6.15 -6.49
C LEU A 122 -10.29 -6.61 -5.24
N ALA A 123 -10.28 -7.90 -4.92
CA ALA A 123 -10.94 -8.44 -3.74
C ALA A 123 -10.35 -7.86 -2.45
N CYS A 124 -9.03 -7.83 -2.34
CA CYS A 124 -8.33 -7.24 -1.20
C CYS A 124 -8.57 -5.73 -1.10
N GLY A 125 -8.52 -5.00 -2.22
CA GLY A 125 -8.80 -3.57 -2.28
C GLY A 125 -10.23 -3.23 -1.86
N ALA A 126 -11.24 -3.99 -2.32
CA ALA A 126 -12.63 -3.85 -1.91
C ALA A 126 -12.80 -4.07 -0.40
N GLY A 127 -12.21 -5.14 0.14
CA GLY A 127 -12.18 -5.40 1.58
C GLY A 127 -11.50 -4.28 2.37
N ALA A 128 -10.38 -3.77 1.86
CA ALA A 128 -9.67 -2.64 2.46
C ALA A 128 -10.54 -1.39 2.53
N MET A 129 -11.27 -1.04 1.45
CA MET A 129 -12.16 0.13 1.43
C MET A 129 -13.30 0.00 2.44
N VAL A 130 -13.85 -1.20 2.62
CA VAL A 130 -14.86 -1.45 3.65
C VAL A 130 -14.28 -1.25 5.05
N LEU A 131 -13.08 -1.75 5.33
CA LEU A 131 -12.43 -1.59 6.63
C LEU A 131 -11.99 -0.15 6.89
N VAL A 132 -11.44 0.57 5.89
CA VAL A 132 -11.13 2.01 5.98
C VAL A 132 -12.38 2.80 6.34
N TYR A 133 -13.49 2.55 5.62
CA TYR A 133 -14.76 3.22 5.91
C TYR A 133 -15.19 2.99 7.35
N ARG A 134 -15.23 1.72 7.81
CA ARG A 134 -15.64 1.37 9.17
C ARG A 134 -14.73 2.00 10.21
N LEU A 135 -13.41 1.85 10.05
CA LEU A 135 -12.43 2.35 11.00
C LEU A 135 -12.54 3.87 11.21
N VAL A 136 -12.73 4.62 10.11
CA VAL A 136 -12.88 6.08 10.17
C VAL A 136 -14.28 6.48 10.63
N ALA A 137 -15.33 5.78 10.17
CA ALA A 137 -16.70 6.07 10.56
C ALA A 137 -16.97 5.84 12.04
N ASP A 138 -16.38 4.81 12.64
CA ASP A 138 -16.50 4.48 14.07
C ASP A 138 -15.91 5.58 14.97
N THR A 139 -14.96 6.38 14.49
CA THR A 139 -14.22 7.38 15.27
C THR A 139 -14.52 8.81 14.87
N ALA A 140 -14.44 9.12 13.59
CA ALA A 140 -14.61 10.49 13.05
C ALA A 140 -15.98 10.73 12.38
N GLY A 141 -16.81 9.68 12.33
CA GLY A 141 -18.16 9.73 11.78
C GLY A 141 -18.27 9.30 10.31
N ARG A 142 -19.47 8.87 9.90
CA ARG A 142 -19.75 8.27 8.59
C ARG A 142 -19.33 9.15 7.40
N ARG A 143 -19.48 10.46 7.53
CA ARG A 143 -19.08 11.40 6.49
C ARG A 143 -17.58 11.39 6.26
N ALA A 144 -16.79 11.44 7.34
CA ALA A 144 -15.33 11.36 7.26
C ALA A 144 -14.92 10.04 6.62
N GLY A 145 -15.53 8.91 7.02
CA GLY A 145 -15.31 7.61 6.40
C GLY A 145 -15.60 7.62 4.90
N ALA A 146 -16.74 8.20 4.48
CA ALA A 146 -17.11 8.29 3.08
C ALA A 146 -16.13 9.12 2.25
N LEU A 147 -15.76 10.30 2.72
CA LEU A 147 -14.78 11.17 2.05
C LEU A 147 -13.40 10.52 1.98
N THR A 148 -12.99 9.81 3.07
CA THR A 148 -11.73 9.07 3.08
C THR A 148 -11.68 8.02 1.97
N VAL A 149 -12.76 7.24 1.81
CA VAL A 149 -12.84 6.24 0.73
C VAL A 149 -12.81 6.89 -0.65
N VAL A 150 -13.57 7.98 -0.87
CA VAL A 150 -13.58 8.69 -2.16
C VAL A 150 -12.16 9.18 -2.50
N LEU A 151 -11.51 9.89 -1.58
CA LEU A 151 -10.18 10.45 -1.84
C LEU A 151 -9.10 9.36 -1.99
N LEU A 152 -9.22 8.26 -1.25
CA LEU A 152 -8.30 7.13 -1.39
C LEU A 152 -8.50 6.39 -2.73
N CYS A 153 -9.75 6.17 -3.16
CA CYS A 153 -10.06 5.55 -4.44
C CYS A 153 -9.69 6.41 -5.65
N THR A 154 -9.59 7.73 -5.47
CA THR A 154 -9.18 8.68 -6.51
C THR A 154 -7.74 9.15 -6.34
N PHE A 155 -7.00 8.65 -5.35
CA PHE A 155 -5.58 8.97 -5.18
C PHE A 155 -4.78 8.53 -6.42
N MET A 156 -3.73 9.28 -6.76
CA MET A 156 -2.94 9.12 -7.99
C MET A 156 -2.53 7.66 -8.26
N SER A 157 -2.04 6.95 -7.24
CA SER A 157 -1.60 5.56 -7.39
C SER A 157 -2.67 4.51 -7.05
N ALA A 158 -3.94 4.90 -6.83
CA ALA A 158 -5.02 3.95 -6.53
C ALA A 158 -5.28 2.86 -7.61
N PRO A 159 -4.84 3.00 -8.88
CA PRO A 159 -4.85 1.87 -9.81
C PRO A 159 -4.15 0.61 -9.31
N VAL A 160 -3.21 0.71 -8.35
CA VAL A 160 -2.56 -0.46 -7.71
C VAL A 160 -3.54 -1.42 -7.03
N PHE A 161 -4.77 -0.99 -6.74
CA PHE A 161 -5.81 -1.84 -6.16
C PHE A 161 -6.48 -2.78 -7.17
N GLN A 162 -6.15 -2.68 -8.45
CA GLN A 162 -6.74 -3.53 -9.51
C GLN A 162 -5.72 -4.13 -10.46
N ILE A 163 -4.44 -3.88 -10.26
CA ILE A 163 -3.35 -4.53 -10.98
C ILE A 163 -2.70 -5.58 -10.08
N SER A 164 -1.85 -6.45 -10.61
CA SER A 164 -1.25 -7.58 -9.90
C SER A 164 -0.21 -7.17 -8.85
N TYR A 165 -0.66 -6.38 -7.85
CA TYR A 165 0.19 -5.75 -6.85
C TYR A 165 -0.30 -6.05 -5.42
N SER A 166 0.61 -6.05 -4.46
CA SER A 166 0.31 -6.40 -3.07
C SER A 166 -0.28 -5.28 -2.20
N GLU A 167 -0.40 -4.05 -2.73
CA GLU A 167 -0.86 -2.87 -1.98
C GLU A 167 -2.29 -3.03 -1.45
N GLY A 168 -3.19 -3.61 -2.24
CA GLY A 168 -4.57 -3.90 -1.81
C GLY A 168 -4.60 -4.82 -0.60
N LEU A 169 -3.82 -5.90 -0.63
CA LEU A 169 -3.67 -6.84 0.49
C LEU A 169 -3.01 -6.17 1.70
N ALA A 170 -1.94 -5.40 1.47
CA ALA A 170 -1.26 -4.68 2.55
C ALA A 170 -2.19 -3.68 3.25
N LEU A 171 -2.99 -2.90 2.50
CA LEU A 171 -3.96 -1.97 3.07
C LEU A 171 -5.06 -2.71 3.84
N LEU A 172 -5.55 -3.83 3.33
CA LEU A 172 -6.52 -4.69 4.03
C LEU A 172 -5.98 -5.16 5.38
N LEU A 173 -4.74 -5.65 5.40
CA LEU A 173 -4.09 -6.14 6.63
C LEU A 173 -3.77 -5.00 7.60
N VAL A 174 -3.25 -3.87 7.13
CA VAL A 174 -3.00 -2.68 7.96
C VAL A 174 -4.29 -2.18 8.60
N THR A 175 -5.33 -1.95 7.80
CA THR A 175 -6.61 -1.46 8.32
C THR A 175 -7.28 -2.49 9.22
N GLY A 176 -7.12 -3.78 8.92
CA GLY A 176 -7.53 -4.89 9.77
C GLY A 176 -6.83 -4.88 11.12
N ALA A 177 -5.50 -4.72 11.15
CA ALA A 177 -4.73 -4.62 12.39
C ALA A 177 -5.16 -3.43 13.24
N LEU A 178 -5.31 -2.24 12.63
CA LEU A 178 -5.77 -1.03 13.31
C LEU A 178 -7.19 -1.22 13.90
N TRP A 179 -8.11 -1.76 13.10
CA TRP A 179 -9.49 -2.00 13.53
C TRP A 179 -9.59 -3.04 14.66
N LEU A 180 -8.83 -4.15 14.57
CA LEU A 180 -8.76 -5.17 15.61
C LEU A 180 -8.14 -4.62 16.89
N LEU A 181 -7.14 -3.73 16.78
CA LEU A 181 -6.50 -3.09 17.90
C LEU A 181 -7.48 -2.16 18.65
N THR A 182 -8.29 -1.35 17.93
CA THR A 182 -9.35 -0.55 18.55
C THR A 182 -10.39 -1.41 19.27
N ARG A 183 -10.60 -2.65 18.83
CA ARG A 183 -11.50 -3.65 19.44
C ARG A 183 -10.83 -4.51 20.50
N ARG A 184 -9.55 -4.25 20.82
CA ARG A 184 -8.77 -5.01 21.81
C ARG A 184 -8.68 -6.52 21.49
N ARG A 185 -8.77 -6.90 20.20
CA ARG A 185 -8.68 -8.29 19.74
C ARG A 185 -7.22 -8.68 19.50
N TYR A 186 -6.43 -8.70 20.56
CA TYR A 186 -4.97 -8.81 20.50
C TYR A 186 -4.47 -10.08 19.79
N ALA A 187 -5.07 -11.24 20.06
CA ALA A 187 -4.69 -12.48 19.37
C ALA A 187 -4.88 -12.39 17.85
N ALA A 188 -5.97 -11.75 17.39
CA ALA A 188 -6.20 -11.53 15.97
C ALA A 188 -5.19 -10.51 15.38
N VAL A 189 -4.80 -9.47 16.15
CA VAL A 189 -3.72 -8.56 15.75
C VAL A 189 -2.42 -9.33 15.54
N ALA A 190 -2.06 -10.27 16.42
CA ALA A 190 -0.86 -11.10 16.26
C ALA A 190 -0.87 -11.87 14.94
N ALA A 191 -1.98 -12.53 14.60
CA ALA A 191 -2.12 -13.25 13.33
C ALA A 191 -1.98 -12.30 12.12
N VAL A 192 -2.61 -11.12 12.16
CA VAL A 192 -2.51 -10.12 11.08
C VAL A 192 -1.09 -9.59 10.94
N LEU A 193 -0.32 -9.40 12.03
CA LEU A 193 1.08 -8.97 11.96
C LEU A 193 1.94 -9.99 11.20
N VAL A 194 1.74 -11.28 11.43
CA VAL A 194 2.45 -12.35 10.69
C VAL A 194 2.09 -12.30 9.21
N LEU A 195 0.81 -12.20 8.86
CA LEU A 195 0.37 -12.10 7.47
C LEU A 195 0.90 -10.83 6.79
N LEU A 196 0.94 -9.72 7.52
CA LEU A 196 1.43 -8.45 7.01
C LEU A 196 2.93 -8.51 6.70
N SER A 197 3.74 -9.16 7.56
CA SER A 197 5.17 -9.32 7.34
C SER A 197 5.50 -10.19 6.10
N LEU A 198 4.64 -11.15 5.78
CA LEU A 198 4.72 -11.97 4.57
C LEU A 198 4.11 -11.29 3.33
N THR A 199 3.55 -10.09 3.49
CA THR A 199 3.06 -9.25 2.39
C THR A 199 4.00 -8.09 2.11
N ARG A 200 4.36 -7.36 3.16
CA ARG A 200 5.28 -6.21 3.16
C ARG A 200 5.91 -6.03 4.54
N PRO A 201 7.17 -5.63 4.66
CA PRO A 201 7.87 -5.49 5.94
C PRO A 201 7.47 -4.22 6.72
N VAL A 202 6.17 -3.91 6.80
CA VAL A 202 5.64 -2.69 7.46
C VAL A 202 5.15 -2.94 8.89
N SER A 203 5.30 -4.15 9.39
CA SER A 203 4.92 -4.52 10.76
C SER A 203 5.65 -3.71 11.87
N PRO A 204 6.90 -3.20 11.70
CA PRO A 204 7.51 -2.31 12.68
C PRO A 204 6.76 -0.99 12.85
N ALA A 205 6.15 -0.46 11.78
CA ALA A 205 5.31 0.73 11.90
C ALA A 205 4.04 0.45 12.72
N ILE A 206 3.44 -0.74 12.60
CA ILE A 206 2.32 -1.15 13.46
C ILE A 206 2.78 -1.33 14.92
N ALA A 207 4.02 -1.80 15.17
CA ALA A 207 4.55 -1.88 16.53
C ALA A 207 4.55 -0.51 17.24
N LEU A 208 4.91 0.57 16.54
CA LEU A 208 4.81 1.94 17.08
C LEU A 208 3.37 2.34 17.41
N VAL A 209 2.42 1.94 16.57
CA VAL A 209 0.98 2.15 16.83
C VAL A 209 0.52 1.38 18.07
N ILE A 210 0.95 0.14 18.23
CA ILE A 210 0.63 -0.70 19.39
C ILE A 210 1.19 -0.07 20.67
N MET A 211 2.40 0.47 20.63
CA MET A 211 3.00 1.21 21.76
C MET A 211 2.17 2.46 22.11
N ALA A 212 1.75 3.24 21.11
CA ALA A 212 0.90 4.41 21.32
C ALA A 212 -0.47 4.03 21.90
N HIS A 213 -1.09 2.95 21.42
CA HIS A 213 -2.31 2.36 21.98
C HIS A 213 -2.13 2.00 23.46
N GLY A 214 -1.09 1.25 23.78
CA GLY A 214 -0.80 0.85 25.16
C GLY A 214 -0.50 2.04 26.07
N TRP A 215 0.26 3.02 25.58
CA TRP A 215 0.56 4.25 26.32
C TRP A 215 -0.71 5.04 26.66
N MET A 216 -1.62 5.21 25.68
CA MET A 216 -2.87 5.94 25.90
C MET A 216 -3.75 5.21 26.94
N ARG A 217 -3.87 3.87 26.85
CA ARG A 217 -4.58 3.07 27.84
C ARG A 217 -3.94 3.15 29.23
N TYR A 218 -2.61 3.14 29.28
CA TYR A 218 -1.89 3.30 30.56
C TYR A 218 -2.11 4.70 31.17
N ARG A 219 -2.04 5.74 30.34
CA ARG A 219 -2.29 7.12 30.78
C ARG A 219 -3.70 7.31 31.34
N ASN A 220 -4.69 6.71 30.71
CA ASN A 220 -6.10 6.79 31.09
C ASN A 220 -6.53 5.65 32.03
N ARG A 221 -5.60 4.97 32.69
CA ARG A 221 -5.87 3.77 33.49
C ARG A 221 -6.83 3.98 34.68
N SER A 222 -6.98 5.20 35.16
CA SER A 222 -7.97 5.57 36.17
C SER A 222 -9.40 5.44 35.65
N GLU A 223 -9.60 5.68 34.36
CA GLU A 223 -10.89 5.58 33.70
C GLU A 223 -11.04 4.21 32.98
N ASP A 224 -9.96 3.67 32.40
CA ASP A 224 -9.92 2.36 31.76
C ASP A 224 -9.61 1.23 32.75
N LYS A 225 -10.61 0.90 33.61
CA LYS A 225 -10.50 -0.18 34.59
C LYS A 225 -10.19 -1.55 33.97
N GLY A 226 -10.33 -1.71 32.65
CA GLY A 226 -10.03 -2.94 31.91
C GLY A 226 -8.58 -3.09 31.47
N PHE A 227 -7.67 -2.13 31.74
CA PHE A 227 -6.26 -2.25 31.37
C PHE A 227 -5.45 -3.00 32.44
N MET A 228 -5.76 -4.28 32.57
CA MET A 228 -5.13 -5.21 33.52
C MET A 228 -3.72 -5.63 33.07
N LEU A 229 -3.00 -6.36 33.94
CA LEU A 229 -1.67 -6.92 33.64
C LEU A 229 -1.67 -7.75 32.35
N ARG A 230 -2.70 -8.57 32.14
CA ARG A 230 -2.87 -9.37 30.91
C ARG A 230 -2.85 -8.50 29.67
N ASP A 231 -3.56 -7.38 29.64
CA ASP A 231 -3.61 -6.48 28.47
C ASP A 231 -2.26 -5.79 28.25
N ARG A 232 -1.55 -5.44 29.35
CA ARG A 232 -0.20 -4.85 29.25
C ARG A 232 0.78 -5.84 28.65
N LEU A 233 0.74 -7.11 29.08
CA LEU A 233 1.57 -8.17 28.52
C LEU A 233 1.25 -8.40 27.04
N TRP A 234 -0.04 -8.38 26.64
CA TRP A 234 -0.42 -8.45 25.24
C TRP A 234 0.16 -7.29 24.42
N VAL A 235 0.03 -6.06 24.88
CA VAL A 235 0.55 -4.87 24.18
C VAL A 235 2.07 -4.94 24.01
N ILE A 236 2.81 -5.29 25.08
CA ILE A 236 4.26 -5.45 25.02
C ILE A 236 4.64 -6.57 24.06
N GLY A 237 4.01 -7.75 24.20
CA GLY A 237 4.25 -8.90 23.32
C GLY A 237 3.96 -8.63 21.85
N LEU A 238 2.87 -7.90 21.55
CA LEU A 238 2.52 -7.50 20.19
C LEU A 238 3.48 -6.47 19.61
N ALA A 239 3.94 -5.49 20.40
CA ALA A 239 4.93 -4.52 19.95
C ALA A 239 6.25 -5.23 19.60
N PHE A 240 6.69 -6.16 20.46
CA PHE A 240 7.86 -6.99 20.20
C PHE A 240 7.65 -7.89 18.96
N LEU A 241 6.50 -8.58 18.87
CA LEU A 241 6.15 -9.41 17.72
C LEU A 241 6.18 -8.60 16.42
N GLY A 242 5.63 -7.38 16.40
CA GLY A 242 5.60 -6.52 15.21
C GLY A 242 7.00 -6.18 14.67
N VAL A 243 7.99 -6.07 15.54
CA VAL A 243 9.39 -5.91 15.14
C VAL A 243 9.98 -7.24 14.69
N LEU A 244 9.77 -8.31 15.47
CA LEU A 244 10.36 -9.63 15.21
C LEU A 244 9.92 -10.22 13.88
N VAL A 245 8.60 -10.15 13.57
CA VAL A 245 8.06 -10.75 12.34
C VAL A 245 8.53 -10.03 11.07
N ALA A 246 9.07 -8.82 11.16
CA ALA A 246 9.71 -8.17 10.01
C ALA A 246 10.90 -8.98 9.48
N GLY A 247 11.54 -9.77 10.34
CA GLY A 247 12.60 -10.71 9.96
C GLY A 247 12.10 -12.04 9.39
N ALA A 248 10.80 -12.31 9.38
CA ALA A 248 10.28 -13.62 8.95
C ALA A 248 10.63 -13.93 7.49
N TRP A 249 10.37 -13.00 6.58
CA TRP A 249 10.70 -13.20 5.18
C TRP A 249 12.23 -13.23 4.91
N PRO A 250 13.04 -12.29 5.44
CA PRO A 250 14.50 -12.41 5.40
C PRO A 250 15.01 -13.76 5.87
N LEU A 251 14.47 -14.30 6.97
CA LEU A 251 14.84 -15.62 7.48
C LEU A 251 14.46 -16.75 6.49
N CYS A 252 13.25 -16.71 5.93
CA CYS A 252 12.85 -17.67 4.90
C CYS A 252 13.80 -17.63 3.69
N ALA A 253 14.12 -16.44 3.20
CA ALA A 253 15.08 -16.27 2.10
C ALA A 253 16.45 -16.85 2.42
N ALA A 254 16.95 -16.58 3.64
CA ALA A 254 18.23 -17.12 4.09
C ALA A 254 18.25 -18.65 4.13
N VAL A 255 17.19 -19.28 4.63
CA VAL A 255 17.06 -20.74 4.68
C VAL A 255 16.95 -21.33 3.28
N MET A 256 16.11 -20.77 2.42
CA MET A 256 15.88 -21.29 1.07
C MET A 256 17.12 -21.20 0.18
N THR A 257 17.89 -20.12 0.28
CA THR A 257 19.11 -19.91 -0.52
C THR A 257 20.39 -20.39 0.17
N ARG A 258 20.31 -20.81 1.44
CA ARG A 258 21.46 -21.11 2.31
C ARG A 258 22.45 -19.93 2.43
N LYS A 259 21.96 -18.70 2.26
CA LYS A 259 22.75 -17.46 2.33
C LYS A 259 22.09 -16.49 3.30
N PRO A 260 22.70 -16.21 4.49
CA PRO A 260 22.10 -15.34 5.51
C PRO A 260 21.75 -13.93 5.01
N SER A 261 22.55 -13.37 4.09
CA SER A 261 22.35 -12.04 3.52
C SER A 261 21.37 -12.00 2.32
N ALA A 262 20.76 -13.13 1.93
CA ALA A 262 20.00 -13.24 0.68
C ALA A 262 18.97 -12.12 0.44
N TYR A 263 18.19 -11.78 1.45
CA TYR A 263 17.20 -10.72 1.34
C TYR A 263 17.86 -9.34 1.17
N LEU A 264 18.89 -9.04 1.96
CA LEU A 264 19.59 -7.76 1.90
C LEU A 264 20.32 -7.58 0.57
N ASP A 265 20.96 -8.65 0.07
CA ASP A 265 21.62 -8.62 -1.24
C ASP A 265 20.60 -8.44 -2.37
N SER A 266 19.44 -9.09 -2.26
CA SER A 266 18.34 -8.88 -3.21
C SER A 266 17.85 -7.44 -3.20
N MET A 267 17.66 -6.84 -2.02
CA MET A 267 17.25 -5.43 -1.91
C MET A 267 18.32 -4.48 -2.44
N ALA A 268 19.61 -4.77 -2.20
CA ALA A 268 20.73 -3.98 -2.72
C ALA A 268 20.78 -3.98 -4.25
N ALA A 269 20.45 -5.11 -4.89
CA ALA A 269 20.34 -5.21 -6.35
C ALA A 269 19.30 -4.24 -6.93
N TRP A 270 18.20 -4.02 -6.25
CA TRP A 270 17.17 -3.04 -6.66
C TRP A 270 17.61 -1.60 -6.47
N VAL A 271 18.46 -1.30 -5.47
CA VAL A 271 19.03 0.06 -5.28
C VAL A 271 19.85 0.47 -6.48
N GLN A 272 20.60 -0.44 -7.09
CA GLN A 272 21.44 -0.18 -8.25
C GLN A 272 20.63 0.27 -9.48
N ILE A 273 19.37 -0.16 -9.59
CA ILE A 273 18.47 0.21 -10.70
C ILE A 273 17.42 1.24 -10.30
N GLY A 274 17.68 2.06 -9.29
CA GLY A 274 16.76 3.10 -8.85
C GLY A 274 15.75 2.68 -7.79
N GLY A 275 15.96 1.54 -7.13
CA GLY A 275 15.17 1.09 -5.98
C GLY A 275 15.30 1.99 -4.74
N PRO A 276 14.88 1.52 -3.54
CA PRO A 276 14.88 2.29 -2.31
C PRO A 276 16.25 2.88 -1.99
N ARG A 277 16.32 4.17 -1.66
CA ARG A 277 17.53 4.91 -1.34
C ARG A 277 17.51 5.36 0.11
N ALA A 278 18.70 5.56 0.68
CA ALA A 278 18.86 6.06 2.04
C ALA A 278 18.26 7.46 2.22
N LEU A 279 17.95 7.82 3.48
CA LEU A 279 17.34 9.11 3.88
C LEU A 279 18.00 10.36 3.25
N ALA A 280 19.31 10.35 3.07
CA ALA A 280 20.05 11.47 2.48
C ALA A 280 19.68 11.77 1.01
N ALA A 281 19.14 10.78 0.29
CA ALA A 281 18.78 10.92 -1.11
C ALA A 281 17.30 11.31 -1.36
N TRP A 282 16.47 11.33 -0.31
CA TRP A 282 15.04 11.57 -0.49
C TRP A 282 14.66 12.92 -1.13
N PRO A 283 15.37 14.06 -0.88
CA PRO A 283 15.02 15.31 -1.55
C PRO A 283 15.16 15.23 -3.06
N SER A 284 16.26 14.60 -3.54
CA SER A 284 16.48 14.42 -4.98
C SER A 284 15.47 13.45 -5.60
N VAL A 285 15.08 12.40 -4.89
CA VAL A 285 14.06 11.44 -5.34
C VAL A 285 12.70 12.12 -5.47
N LEU A 286 12.28 12.89 -4.46
CA LEU A 286 11.03 13.66 -4.53
C LEU A 286 11.04 14.66 -5.68
N TRP A 287 12.15 15.39 -5.86
CA TRP A 287 12.32 16.32 -6.96
C TRP A 287 12.17 15.64 -8.33
N GLN A 288 12.81 14.51 -8.52
CA GLN A 288 12.76 13.74 -9.77
C GLN A 288 11.35 13.19 -10.04
N GLN A 289 10.63 12.74 -8.99
CA GLN A 289 9.32 12.10 -9.16
C GLN A 289 8.15 13.09 -9.32
N VAL A 290 8.16 14.18 -8.60
CA VAL A 290 7.02 15.10 -8.54
C VAL A 290 7.32 16.51 -9.05
N GLY A 291 8.60 16.81 -9.33
CA GLY A 291 9.05 18.11 -9.80
C GLY A 291 8.82 19.24 -8.80
N VAL A 292 9.04 20.47 -9.26
CA VAL A 292 8.90 21.70 -8.42
C VAL A 292 7.47 21.85 -7.89
N LEU A 293 6.48 21.76 -8.77
CA LEU A 293 5.07 21.95 -8.39
C LEU A 293 4.60 20.89 -7.41
N GLY A 294 4.94 19.61 -7.64
CA GLY A 294 4.59 18.54 -6.72
C GLY A 294 5.28 18.68 -5.37
N SER A 295 6.55 19.10 -5.34
CA SER A 295 7.27 19.36 -4.09
C SER A 295 6.63 20.49 -3.31
N LEU A 296 6.25 21.59 -3.96
CA LEU A 296 5.51 22.71 -3.34
C LEU A 296 4.14 22.25 -2.81
N MET A 297 3.40 21.44 -3.57
CA MET A 297 2.13 20.87 -3.11
C MET A 297 2.32 20.01 -1.86
N LEU A 298 3.36 19.19 -1.79
CA LEU A 298 3.67 18.38 -0.60
C LEU A 298 3.98 19.26 0.60
N VAL A 299 4.74 20.35 0.43
CA VAL A 299 5.02 21.32 1.50
C VAL A 299 3.72 22.00 1.96
N VAL A 300 2.88 22.46 1.04
CA VAL A 300 1.57 23.05 1.37
C VAL A 300 0.70 22.04 2.12
N MET A 301 0.63 20.79 1.66
CA MET A 301 -0.12 19.73 2.34
C MET A 301 0.43 19.46 3.75
N ALA A 302 1.74 19.43 3.93
CA ALA A 302 2.36 19.29 5.25
C ALA A 302 2.03 20.47 6.17
N CYS A 303 2.04 21.71 5.65
CA CYS A 303 1.64 22.90 6.39
C CYS A 303 0.16 22.85 6.78
N VAL A 304 -0.74 22.53 5.83
CA VAL A 304 -2.18 22.36 6.12
C VAL A 304 -2.37 21.28 7.17
N TRP A 305 -1.64 20.18 7.06
CA TRP A 305 -1.70 19.06 8.00
C TRP A 305 -1.25 19.48 9.40
N LEU A 306 -0.15 20.24 9.54
CA LEU A 306 0.33 20.76 10.82
C LEU A 306 -0.67 21.75 11.44
N VAL A 307 -1.24 22.65 10.66
CA VAL A 307 -2.25 23.64 11.12
C VAL A 307 -3.52 22.94 11.57
N ARG A 308 -3.98 21.93 10.83
CA ARG A 308 -5.23 21.20 11.08
C ARG A 308 -5.08 20.02 12.04
N ARG A 309 -3.89 19.80 12.63
CA ARG A 309 -3.62 18.65 13.52
C ARG A 309 -4.62 18.46 14.67
N ARG A 310 -5.27 19.53 15.13
CA ARG A 310 -6.29 19.48 16.20
C ARG A 310 -7.55 18.74 15.76
N GLY A 311 -7.93 18.81 14.51
CA GLY A 311 -9.08 18.09 13.95
C GLY A 311 -8.88 16.56 13.94
N ALA A 312 -7.63 16.11 13.92
CA ALA A 312 -7.30 14.68 14.06
C ALA A 312 -7.68 14.10 15.44
N GLN A 313 -7.99 14.92 16.42
CA GLN A 313 -8.39 14.44 17.77
C GLN A 313 -9.67 13.60 17.75
N ALA A 314 -10.53 13.80 16.73
CA ALA A 314 -11.72 12.98 16.53
C ALA A 314 -11.40 11.54 16.10
N TRP A 315 -10.20 11.29 15.59
CA TRP A 315 -9.76 9.99 15.13
C TRP A 315 -9.17 9.18 16.29
N SER A 316 -9.30 7.85 16.23
CA SER A 316 -8.70 6.99 17.25
C SER A 316 -7.18 7.17 17.33
N VAL A 317 -6.60 6.83 18.49
CA VAL A 317 -5.15 6.91 18.68
C VAL A 317 -4.40 6.03 17.69
N GLU A 318 -4.96 4.88 17.34
CA GLU A 318 -4.35 3.93 16.39
C GLU A 318 -4.23 4.54 15.00
N VAL A 319 -5.29 5.17 14.49
CA VAL A 319 -5.30 5.82 13.17
C VAL A 319 -4.37 7.03 13.16
N ARG A 320 -4.39 7.85 14.21
CA ARG A 320 -3.47 9.00 14.35
C ARG A 320 -2.00 8.58 14.41
N SER A 321 -1.72 7.54 15.18
CA SER A 321 -0.36 7.04 15.32
C SER A 321 0.14 6.43 14.00
N TRP A 322 -0.72 5.76 13.26
CA TRP A 322 -0.39 5.26 11.92
C TRP A 322 -0.06 6.39 10.93
N ALA A 323 -0.76 7.52 11.03
CA ALA A 323 -0.47 8.71 10.22
C ALA A 323 0.98 9.22 10.36
N TRP A 324 1.64 8.93 11.48
CA TRP A 324 3.04 9.26 11.73
C TRP A 324 3.99 8.08 11.56
N ALA A 325 3.60 6.94 12.12
CA ALA A 325 4.46 5.76 12.16
C ALA A 325 4.80 5.24 10.77
N TYR A 326 3.82 5.24 9.85
CA TYR A 326 4.07 4.74 8.51
C TYR A 326 4.94 5.66 7.65
N PRO A 327 4.69 6.98 7.53
CA PRO A 327 5.63 7.87 6.87
C PRO A 327 7.03 7.85 7.47
N LEU A 328 7.15 7.83 8.80
CA LEU A 328 8.45 7.70 9.47
C LEU A 328 9.16 6.40 9.05
N PHE A 329 8.43 5.29 9.00
CA PHE A 329 8.96 4.01 8.52
C PHE A 329 9.41 4.10 7.06
N MET A 330 8.61 4.72 6.18
CA MET A 330 8.99 4.93 4.78
C MET A 330 10.29 5.73 4.65
N PHE A 331 10.40 6.82 5.40
CA PHE A 331 11.63 7.64 5.41
C PHE A 331 12.84 6.86 5.94
N ALA A 332 12.65 6.04 6.98
CA ALA A 332 13.73 5.25 7.58
C ALA A 332 14.22 4.11 6.68
N THR A 333 13.33 3.50 5.88
CA THR A 333 13.67 2.39 4.97
C THR A 333 14.13 2.85 3.60
N GLY A 334 14.02 4.14 3.31
CA GLY A 334 14.43 4.76 2.05
C GLY A 334 13.27 4.96 1.09
N LEU A 335 13.42 6.00 0.26
CA LEU A 335 12.47 6.36 -0.79
C LEU A 335 13.03 5.98 -2.16
N GLY A 336 12.19 5.47 -3.02
CA GLY A 336 12.51 5.12 -4.40
C GLY A 336 11.40 5.54 -5.36
N SER A 337 11.49 5.13 -6.60
CA SER A 337 10.50 5.39 -7.65
C SER A 337 9.08 4.94 -7.25
N SER A 338 8.97 3.85 -6.47
CA SER A 338 7.72 3.30 -6.00
C SER A 338 7.08 4.01 -4.78
N SER A 339 7.71 5.07 -4.25
CA SER A 339 7.24 5.71 -3.00
C SER A 339 5.83 6.29 -3.11
N ILE A 340 5.47 6.85 -4.28
CA ILE A 340 4.11 7.38 -4.53
C ILE A 340 3.08 6.26 -4.43
N ARG A 341 3.40 5.09 -4.92
CA ARG A 341 2.56 3.90 -4.85
C ARG A 341 2.33 3.44 -3.41
N TYR A 342 3.38 3.45 -2.60
CA TYR A 342 3.29 3.08 -1.19
C TYR A 342 2.50 4.09 -0.34
N ALA A 343 2.40 5.35 -0.78
CA ALA A 343 1.67 6.39 -0.07
C ALA A 343 0.17 6.08 0.13
N VAL A 344 -0.43 5.14 -0.64
CA VAL A 344 -1.82 4.69 -0.41
C VAL A 344 -2.03 4.09 1.00
N LEU A 345 -0.99 3.53 1.61
CA LEU A 345 -1.05 3.00 2.97
C LEU A 345 -1.05 4.12 4.03
N ALA A 346 -0.61 5.33 3.68
CA ALA A 346 -0.66 6.51 4.54
C ALA A 346 -2.04 7.20 4.53
N PHE A 347 -3.11 6.46 4.27
CA PHE A 347 -4.46 6.96 4.10
C PHE A 347 -4.94 7.95 5.18
N PRO A 348 -4.53 7.88 6.46
CA PRO A 348 -4.99 8.87 7.43
C PRO A 348 -4.45 10.29 7.18
N LEU A 349 -3.42 10.48 6.35
CA LEU A 349 -2.89 11.81 6.02
C LEU A 349 -3.91 12.69 5.26
N ILE A 350 -5.00 12.12 4.75
CA ILE A 350 -6.10 12.87 4.14
C ILE A 350 -7.05 13.51 5.17
N TRP A 351 -6.86 13.27 6.49
CA TRP A 351 -7.75 13.77 7.54
C TRP A 351 -8.04 15.29 7.49
N PRO A 352 -7.11 16.20 7.09
CA PRO A 352 -7.43 17.62 7.01
C PRO A 352 -8.56 17.95 6.04
N PHE A 353 -8.76 17.10 5.03
CA PHE A 353 -9.78 17.28 4.00
C PHE A 353 -11.12 16.64 4.35
N VAL A 354 -11.14 15.80 5.40
CA VAL A 354 -12.34 15.06 5.83
C VAL A 354 -12.79 15.41 7.25
N GLU A 355 -12.22 16.46 7.83
CA GLU A 355 -12.56 17.00 9.15
C GLU A 355 -14.07 17.25 9.30
N ARG A 356 -14.58 17.16 10.51
CA ARG A 356 -15.99 17.39 10.78
C ARG A 356 -16.31 18.88 10.67
N PRO A 357 -17.12 19.34 9.68
CA PRO A 357 -17.49 20.72 9.56
C PRO A 357 -18.44 21.11 10.70
N THR A 358 -18.30 22.32 11.20
CA THR A 358 -19.13 22.87 12.28
C THR A 358 -20.36 23.59 11.74
N THR A 359 -20.29 24.12 10.51
CA THR A 359 -21.34 24.91 9.87
C THR A 359 -21.75 24.35 8.51
N GLN A 360 -22.93 24.75 8.02
CA GLN A 360 -23.41 24.40 6.68
C GLN A 360 -22.53 24.94 5.53
N PRO A 361 -22.07 26.20 5.59
CA PRO A 361 -21.12 26.72 4.59
C PRO A 361 -19.83 25.90 4.53
N GLU A 362 -19.21 25.60 5.69
CA GLU A 362 -18.02 24.75 5.77
C GLU A 362 -18.25 23.38 5.14
N ARG A 363 -19.44 22.82 5.35
CA ARG A 363 -19.84 21.53 4.78
C ARG A 363 -19.88 21.57 3.25
N ARG A 364 -20.40 22.66 2.67
CA ARG A 364 -20.44 22.82 1.20
C ARG A 364 -19.05 23.03 0.63
N THR A 365 -18.25 23.89 1.25
CA THR A 365 -16.86 24.16 0.84
C THR A 365 -16.01 22.88 0.90
N GLN A 366 -16.11 22.11 1.98
CA GLN A 366 -15.39 20.84 2.09
C GLN A 366 -15.81 19.84 1.01
N MET A 367 -17.11 19.74 0.69
CA MET A 367 -17.59 18.85 -0.37
C MET A 367 -17.07 19.29 -1.74
N GLY A 368 -17.14 20.59 -2.04
CA GLY A 368 -16.59 21.15 -3.28
C GLY A 368 -15.10 20.86 -3.41
N PHE A 369 -14.34 21.09 -2.34
CA PHE A 369 -12.90 20.81 -2.32
C PHE A 369 -12.59 19.32 -2.50
N ALA A 370 -13.33 18.43 -1.83
CA ALA A 370 -13.17 16.98 -2.00
C ALA A 370 -13.49 16.54 -3.43
N MET A 371 -14.49 17.12 -4.09
CA MET A 371 -14.80 16.85 -5.49
C MET A 371 -13.66 17.30 -6.43
N VAL A 372 -13.10 18.49 -6.19
CA VAL A 372 -11.93 18.99 -6.95
C VAL A 372 -10.73 18.05 -6.76
N LEU A 373 -10.41 17.66 -5.51
CA LEU A 373 -9.33 16.73 -5.23
C LEU A 373 -9.56 15.36 -5.90
N ALA A 374 -10.79 14.86 -5.90
CA ALA A 374 -11.12 13.62 -6.57
C ALA A 374 -10.95 13.72 -8.09
N ALA A 375 -11.36 14.81 -8.70
CA ALA A 375 -11.19 15.06 -10.14
C ALA A 375 -9.70 15.17 -10.51
N VAL A 376 -8.92 15.95 -9.74
CA VAL A 376 -7.45 16.07 -9.91
C VAL A 376 -6.80 14.69 -9.73
N GLY A 377 -7.23 13.92 -8.75
CA GLY A 377 -6.74 12.57 -8.51
C GLY A 377 -7.00 11.63 -9.69
N LEU A 378 -8.18 11.68 -10.32
CA LEU A 378 -8.48 10.88 -11.52
C LEU A 378 -7.59 11.29 -12.72
N VAL A 379 -7.32 12.59 -12.90
CA VAL A 379 -6.37 13.05 -13.93
C VAL A 379 -4.96 12.54 -13.60
N ALA A 380 -4.56 12.60 -12.35
CA ALA A 380 -3.26 12.09 -11.92
C ALA A 380 -3.15 10.55 -12.09
N GLN A 381 -4.25 9.80 -11.91
CA GLN A 381 -4.29 8.36 -12.23
C GLN A 381 -4.05 8.09 -13.72
N TRP A 382 -4.66 8.90 -14.59
CA TRP A 382 -4.38 8.80 -16.04
C TRP A 382 -2.89 9.02 -16.35
N VAL A 383 -2.29 10.06 -15.77
CA VAL A 383 -0.85 10.34 -15.93
C VAL A 383 -0.03 9.17 -15.38
N TRP A 384 -0.37 8.64 -14.20
CA TRP A 384 0.34 7.51 -13.61
C TRP A 384 0.24 6.25 -14.48
N ILE A 385 -0.95 5.91 -14.99
CA ILE A 385 -1.18 4.77 -15.86
C ILE A 385 -0.40 4.91 -17.17
N SER A 386 -0.51 6.06 -17.83
CA SER A 386 0.06 6.30 -19.14
C SER A 386 1.58 6.49 -19.17
N SER A 387 2.17 6.96 -18.04
CA SER A 387 3.59 7.28 -17.95
C SER A 387 4.43 6.26 -17.18
N TYR A 388 3.79 5.49 -16.26
CA TYR A 388 4.52 4.55 -15.42
C TYR A 388 4.06 3.10 -15.58
N LEU A 389 2.76 2.82 -15.67
CA LEU A 389 2.28 1.44 -15.78
C LEU A 389 2.53 0.89 -17.19
N VAL A 390 2.29 1.69 -18.20
CA VAL A 390 2.45 1.34 -19.62
C VAL A 390 3.85 1.70 -20.09
N THR A 391 4.56 0.74 -20.68
CA THR A 391 5.90 0.97 -21.24
C THR A 391 5.79 1.55 -22.64
N THR A 392 6.29 2.76 -22.83
CA THR A 392 6.35 3.42 -24.14
C THR A 392 7.79 3.60 -24.60
N ALA A 393 8.02 3.88 -25.89
CA ALA A 393 9.35 4.07 -26.46
C ALA A 393 10.17 5.20 -25.78
N TYR A 394 9.51 6.08 -25.05
CA TYR A 394 10.12 7.23 -24.34
C TYR A 394 10.25 7.01 -22.84
N ALA A 395 9.93 5.85 -22.31
CA ALA A 395 10.07 5.57 -20.89
C ALA A 395 11.55 5.33 -20.57
N ASP A 396 12.18 6.27 -19.88
CA ASP A 396 13.59 6.25 -19.47
C ASP A 396 13.92 5.19 -18.40
N GLY A 397 13.27 4.02 -18.44
CA GLY A 397 13.53 2.93 -17.49
C GLY A 397 13.12 3.23 -16.04
N THR A 398 12.37 4.29 -15.80
CA THR A 398 11.81 4.57 -14.48
C THR A 398 10.72 3.53 -14.15
N ILE A 399 11.02 2.65 -13.22
CA ILE A 399 10.10 1.65 -12.69
C ILE A 399 9.08 2.37 -11.80
N PRO A 400 7.78 2.13 -11.97
CA PRO A 400 6.73 2.78 -11.19
C PRO A 400 6.71 2.37 -9.71
#